data_84d307351e92db67c71f90c1bf5c60cc
#
_entry.id   84d307351e92db67c71f90c1bf5c60cc
#
_cell.length_a   1.000
_cell.length_b   1.000
_cell.length_c   1.000
_cell.angle_alpha   90.00
_cell.angle_beta   90.00
_cell.angle_gamma   90.00
#
_symmetry.space_group_name_H-M   'P 1'
#
loop_
_entity.id
_entity.type
_entity.pdbx_description
1 polymer ?
#
loop_
_entity_poly.entity_id
_entity_poly.type
_entity_poly.pdbx_seq_one_letter_code
_entity_poly.pdbx_strand_id
1 'polypeptide(L)' 'MRIRVIVHKAEEGGFWAEVPSIPGCATQGETMEEIEANVREAIEGCLSVDVEKPVLLMDDQVIELAL' A
#
# COMPACT_ATOMS: atom_id res chain seq x y z
N MET A 1 -7.27 -14.35 -0.56
CA MET A 1 -5.86 -13.99 -0.64
C MET A 1 -5.62 -12.72 0.15
N ARG A 2 -4.56 -12.67 0.92
CA ARG A 2 -4.23 -11.51 1.73
C ARG A 2 -2.95 -10.87 1.26
N ILE A 3 -2.95 -9.56 1.16
CA ILE A 3 -1.79 -8.79 0.72
C ILE A 3 -1.47 -7.75 1.79
N ARG A 4 -0.21 -7.64 2.15
CA ARG A 4 0.24 -6.62 3.08
C ARG A 4 0.49 -5.32 2.34
N VAL A 5 0.01 -4.25 2.94
CA VAL A 5 0.16 -2.90 2.41
C VAL A 5 0.78 -2.03 3.50
N ILE A 6 1.83 -1.32 3.15
CA ILE A 6 2.47 -0.39 4.08
C ILE A 6 1.95 1.01 3.79
N VAL A 7 1.35 1.63 4.79
CA VAL A 7 0.79 2.97 4.67
C VAL A 7 1.70 3.96 5.39
N HIS A 8 2.14 4.96 4.66
CA HIS A 8 2.99 6.02 5.16
C HIS A 8 2.22 7.35 5.23
N LYS A 9 2.56 8.18 6.17
CA LYS A 9 2.02 9.54 6.21
C LYS A 9 2.77 10.41 5.22
N ALA A 10 2.04 11.13 4.39
CA ALA A 10 2.63 12.08 3.47
C ALA A 10 2.93 13.39 4.17
N GLU A 11 4.04 14.04 3.83
CA GLU A 11 4.43 15.31 4.46
C GLU A 11 3.42 16.41 4.21
N GLU A 12 2.78 16.40 3.07
CA GLU A 12 1.81 17.41 2.68
C GLU A 12 0.40 17.18 3.22
N GLY A 13 0.23 16.12 3.99
CA GLY A 13 -1.07 15.66 4.44
C GLY A 13 -1.53 14.45 3.64
N GLY A 14 -2.45 13.71 4.21
CA GLY A 14 -2.91 12.46 3.61
C GLY A 14 -1.92 11.32 3.83
N PHE A 15 -2.05 10.30 2.99
CA PHE A 15 -1.26 9.06 3.10
C PHE A 15 -0.82 8.60 1.72
N TRP A 16 0.23 7.81 1.69
CA TRP A 16 0.55 7.03 0.51
C TRP A 16 0.84 5.59 0.94
N ALA A 17 0.66 4.67 0.04
CA ALA A 17 0.78 3.25 0.37
C ALA A 17 1.60 2.53 -0.68
N GLU A 18 2.31 1.51 -0.24
CA GLU A 18 3.06 0.64 -1.13
C GLU A 18 2.73 -0.81 -0.85
N VAL A 19 2.83 -1.63 -1.88
CA VAL A 19 2.60 -3.06 -1.76
C VAL A 19 3.93 -3.77 -2.03
N PRO A 20 4.61 -4.22 -0.97
CA PRO A 20 5.95 -4.82 -1.14
C PRO A 20 5.99 -6.04 -2.02
N SER A 21 4.93 -6.84 -2.01
CA SER A 21 4.85 -8.06 -2.84
C SER A 21 4.73 -7.78 -4.33
N ILE A 22 4.38 -6.55 -4.69
CA ILE A 22 4.15 -6.17 -6.08
C ILE A 22 5.00 -4.93 -6.37
N PRO A 23 6.19 -5.10 -6.93
CA PRO A 23 7.09 -3.98 -7.19
C PRO A 23 6.45 -2.90 -8.06
N GLY A 24 6.64 -1.65 -7.68
CA GLY A 24 6.08 -0.52 -8.40
C GLY A 24 4.60 -0.26 -8.12
N CYS A 25 3.98 -1.07 -7.28
CA CYS A 25 2.58 -0.87 -6.92
C CYS A 25 2.49 0.08 -5.72
N ALA A 26 2.13 1.32 -5.99
CA ALA A 26 1.98 2.33 -4.96
C ALA A 26 0.78 3.22 -5.30
N THR A 27 0.20 3.82 -4.28
CA THR A 27 -0.94 4.70 -4.45
C THR A 27 -0.97 5.73 -3.33
N GLN A 28 -1.88 6.67 -3.40
CA GLN A 28 -2.04 7.70 -2.39
C GLN A 28 -3.52 7.96 -2.14
N GLY A 29 -3.83 8.57 -1.02
CA GLY A 29 -5.18 8.96 -0.66
C GLY A 29 -5.15 9.87 0.55
N GLU A 30 -6.21 10.60 0.79
CA GLU A 30 -6.30 11.52 1.92
C GLU A 30 -6.77 10.85 3.21
N THR A 31 -7.46 9.73 3.08
CA THR A 31 -7.98 8.97 4.21
C THR A 31 -7.62 7.50 4.07
N MET A 32 -7.72 6.76 5.18
CA MET A 32 -7.49 5.33 5.15
C MET A 32 -8.49 4.60 4.25
N GLU A 33 -9.72 5.08 4.19
CA GLU A 33 -10.73 4.50 3.30
C GLU A 33 -10.34 4.66 1.85
N GLU A 34 -9.83 5.84 1.49
CA GLU A 34 -9.33 6.08 0.13
C GLU A 34 -8.13 5.22 -0.18
N ILE A 35 -7.22 5.08 0.79
CA ILE A 35 -6.05 4.21 0.63
C ILE A 35 -6.49 2.78 0.32
N GLU A 36 -7.43 2.23 1.07
CA GLU A 36 -7.90 0.86 0.84
C GLU A 36 -8.50 0.69 -0.55
N ALA A 37 -9.35 1.61 -0.96
CA ALA A 37 -9.95 1.55 -2.29
C ALA A 37 -8.92 1.68 -3.40
N ASN A 38 -8.02 2.66 -3.25
CA ASN A 38 -6.99 2.93 -4.26
C ASN A 38 -5.97 1.79 -4.35
N VAL A 39 -5.61 1.18 -3.23
CA VAL A 39 -4.70 0.04 -3.22
C VAL A 39 -5.31 -1.15 -3.97
N ARG A 40 -6.59 -1.41 -3.79
CA ARG A 40 -7.26 -2.48 -4.52
C ARG A 40 -7.20 -2.26 -6.02
N GLU A 41 -7.45 -1.05 -6.46
CA GLU A 41 -7.33 -0.70 -7.88
C GLU A 41 -5.90 -0.84 -8.37
N ALA A 42 -4.93 -0.38 -7.57
CA ALA A 42 -3.53 -0.48 -7.92
C ALA A 42 -3.08 -1.94 -8.08
N ILE A 43 -3.52 -2.80 -7.16
CA ILE A 43 -3.19 -4.22 -7.22
C ILE A 43 -3.78 -4.87 -8.46
N GLU A 44 -5.01 -4.53 -8.80
CA GLU A 44 -5.64 -5.06 -10.01
C GLU A 44 -4.90 -4.66 -11.28
N GLY A 45 -4.27 -3.48 -11.28
CA GLY A 45 -3.47 -3.02 -12.39
C GLY A 45 -2.04 -3.54 -12.39
N CYS A 46 -1.53 -3.99 -11.26
CA CYS A 46 -0.16 -4.48 -11.09
C CYS A 46 -0.16 -6.00 -11.03
N LEU A 47 0.13 -6.66 -12.13
CA LEU A 47 0.06 -8.12 -12.20
C LEU A 47 1.37 -8.84 -11.92
N SER A 48 2.46 -8.11 -11.77
CA SER A 48 3.75 -8.70 -11.45
C SER A 48 3.88 -8.88 -9.94
N VAL A 49 4.20 -10.06 -9.49
CA VAL A 49 4.39 -10.36 -8.07
C VAL A 49 5.83 -10.73 -7.81
N ASP A 50 6.45 -10.01 -6.90
CA ASP A 50 7.81 -10.29 -6.44
C ASP A 50 7.82 -10.23 -4.92
N VAL A 51 8.76 -10.93 -4.32
CA VAL A 51 8.85 -10.95 -2.87
C VAL A 51 9.92 -9.97 -2.41
N GLU A 52 9.50 -8.90 -1.78
CA GLU A 52 10.40 -7.92 -1.19
C GLU A 52 10.12 -7.80 0.31
N LYS A 53 11.17 -7.53 1.07
CA LYS A 53 11.01 -7.25 2.49
C LYS A 53 10.83 -5.75 2.67
N PRO A 54 9.71 -5.31 3.23
CA PRO A 54 9.51 -3.88 3.46
C PRO A 54 10.39 -3.39 4.59
N VAL A 55 10.79 -2.14 4.48
CA VAL A 55 11.46 -1.43 5.57
C VAL A 55 10.42 -0.55 6.24
N LEU A 56 10.12 -0.84 7.49
CA LEU A 56 9.13 -0.08 8.25
C LEU A 56 9.80 1.00 9.07
N LEU A 57 9.28 2.21 8.95
CA LEU A 57 9.65 3.34 9.80
C LEU A 57 8.67 3.43 10.98
N MET A 58 9.00 4.21 11.99
CA MET A 58 8.22 4.25 13.22
C MET A 58 6.76 4.64 13.05
N ASP A 59 6.47 5.52 12.10
CA ASP A 59 5.11 6.01 11.88
C ASP A 59 4.36 5.27 10.78
N ASP A 60 4.95 4.23 10.23
CA ASP A 60 4.32 3.48 9.16
C ASP A 60 3.29 2.50 9.72
N GLN A 61 2.28 2.25 8.94
CA GLN A 61 1.24 1.28 9.26
C GLN A 61 1.24 0.16 8.23
N VAL A 62 1.01 -1.05 8.72
CA VAL A 62 0.87 -2.21 7.84
C VAL A 62 -0.57 -2.69 7.94
N ILE A 63 -1.23 -2.77 6.80
CA ILE A 63 -2.58 -3.30 6.72
C ILE A 63 -2.59 -4.53 5.82
N GLU A 64 -3.53 -5.43 6.06
CA GLU A 64 -3.74 -6.58 5.20
C GLU A 64 -5.07 -6.42 4.48
N LEU A 65 -5.04 -6.63 3.18
CA LEU A 65 -6.25 -6.63 2.38
C LEU A 65 -6.61 -8.05 1.98
N ALA A 66 -7.87 -8.40 2.14
CA ALA A 66 -8.41 -9.64 1.63
C ALA A 66 -8.91 -9.39 0.20
N LEU A 67 -8.37 -10.13 -0.70
CA LEU A 67 -8.71 -10.02 -2.12
C LEU A 67 -9.45 -11.26 -2.60
#